data_af29ac6ea0c3e5c9776f0a1697c93a31
#
_entry.id   af29ac6ea0c3e5c9776f0a1697c93a31
#
_cell.length_a   1.000
_cell.length_b   1.000
_cell.length_c   1.000
_cell.angle_alpha   90.00
_cell.angle_beta   90.00
_cell.angle_gamma   90.00
#
_symmetry.space_group_name_H-M   'P 1'
#
loop_
_entity.id
_entity.type
_entity.pdbx_description
1 polymer ?
#
loop_
_entity_poly.entity_id
_entity_poly.type
_entity_poly.pdbx_seq_one_letter_code
_entity_poly.pdbx_strand_id
1 'polypeptide(L)'
;MSAAAGARVAAVVGGVVRQAVEDAGAAGVVLLDDGSPEARLAAEWCGAALGPERVFRVAPPPTSAVEAVLAAARGGVRGAPEVGAAELHRLFGRLMAAERKALLAHPANKTALLLAAAVPPEPLLPLGDLYASEVERLAGSWSAPPEVAALADLAGGIDRLDAALIEHLDRRRPAEAALASLPPAARAAVLDALETGRFARRRIGLVPKLTTRTLGVDYFA
;
A
#
# COMPACT_ATOMS: atom_id res chain seq x y z
N MET A 1 18.66 8.16 -0.17
CA MET A 1 18.39 8.53 1.25
C MET A 1 19.54 8.04 2.11
N SER A 2 20.04 8.83 3.11
CA SER A 2 21.09 8.35 4.01
C SER A 2 20.55 7.30 5.00
N ALA A 3 21.42 6.43 5.53
CA ALA A 3 21.04 5.43 6.55
C ALA A 3 20.36 6.08 7.77
N ALA A 4 20.86 7.25 8.21
CA ALA A 4 20.27 8.01 9.31
C ALA A 4 18.85 8.53 8.99
N ALA A 5 18.57 8.88 7.73
CA ALA A 5 17.23 9.28 7.31
C ALA A 5 16.28 8.08 7.30
N GLY A 6 16.73 6.92 6.80
CA GLY A 6 15.96 5.67 6.85
C GLY A 6 15.59 5.25 8.28
N ALA A 7 16.54 5.32 9.19
CA ALA A 7 16.30 5.00 10.61
C ALA A 7 15.26 5.93 11.26
N ARG A 8 15.26 7.23 10.93
CA ARG A 8 14.24 8.17 11.41
C ARG A 8 12.84 7.85 10.87
N VAL A 9 12.75 7.52 9.59
CA VAL A 9 11.48 7.11 8.97
C VAL A 9 10.94 5.84 9.65
N ALA A 10 11.78 4.82 9.81
CA ALA A 10 11.42 3.59 10.51
C ALA A 10 10.94 3.85 11.94
N ALA A 11 11.57 4.76 12.67
CA ALA A 11 11.16 5.12 14.02
C ALA A 11 9.79 5.79 14.07
N VAL A 12 9.47 6.68 13.13
CA VAL A 12 8.13 7.30 13.02
C VAL A 12 7.07 6.27 12.69
N VAL A 13 7.30 5.45 11.66
CA VAL A 13 6.39 4.37 11.29
C VAL A 13 6.16 3.43 12.47
N GLY A 14 7.22 2.99 13.13
CA GLY A 14 7.15 2.12 14.30
C GLY A 14 6.37 2.73 15.46
N GLY A 15 6.52 4.03 15.70
CA GLY A 15 5.74 4.76 16.71
C GLY A 15 4.25 4.73 16.41
N VAL A 16 3.85 5.02 15.18
CA VAL A 16 2.44 5.00 14.74
C VAL A 16 1.86 3.58 14.79
N VAL A 17 2.62 2.58 14.33
CA VAL A 17 2.20 1.16 14.39
C VAL A 17 1.95 0.73 15.83
N ARG A 18 2.85 1.07 16.76
CA ARG A 18 2.71 0.75 18.17
C ARG A 18 1.48 1.40 18.77
N GLN A 19 1.31 2.69 18.53
CA GLN A 19 0.14 3.43 19.02
C GLN A 19 -1.17 2.85 18.47
N ALA A 20 -1.24 2.53 17.19
CA ALA A 20 -2.41 1.92 16.58
C ALA A 20 -2.78 0.58 17.22
N VAL A 21 -1.79 -0.26 17.52
CA VAL A 21 -1.98 -1.56 18.16
C VAL A 21 -2.46 -1.37 19.61
N GLU A 22 -1.91 -0.42 20.35
CA GLU A 22 -2.30 -0.08 21.70
C GLU A 22 -3.74 0.48 21.77
N ASP A 23 -4.05 1.46 20.91
CA ASP A 23 -5.38 2.09 20.85
C ASP A 23 -6.49 1.09 20.48
N ALA A 24 -6.17 0.12 19.62
CA ALA A 24 -7.09 -0.94 19.25
C ALA A 24 -7.18 -2.08 20.30
N GLY A 25 -6.34 -2.09 21.33
CA GLY A 25 -6.20 -3.21 22.26
C GLY A 25 -5.78 -4.50 21.56
N ALA A 26 -5.03 -4.39 20.45
CA ALA A 26 -4.69 -5.51 19.60
C ALA A 26 -3.44 -6.26 20.09
N ALA A 27 -3.38 -7.58 19.85
CA ALA A 27 -2.23 -8.39 20.22
C ALA A 27 -0.99 -8.12 19.37
N GLY A 28 -1.18 -7.58 18.15
CA GLY A 28 -0.11 -7.29 17.19
C GLY A 28 -0.66 -6.91 15.82
N VAL A 29 0.08 -7.21 14.78
CA VAL A 29 -0.24 -6.91 13.38
C VAL A 29 -0.23 -8.19 12.56
N VAL A 30 -1.27 -8.41 11.75
CA VAL A 30 -1.27 -9.36 10.64
C VAL A 30 -0.91 -8.59 9.38
N LEU A 31 0.24 -8.91 8.77
CA LEU A 31 0.72 -8.27 7.55
C LEU A 31 0.45 -9.16 6.35
N LEU A 32 -0.23 -8.63 5.34
CA LEU A 32 -0.34 -9.28 4.03
C LEU A 32 1.04 -9.28 3.38
N ASP A 33 1.57 -10.48 3.12
CA ASP A 33 2.93 -10.67 2.65
C ASP A 33 2.92 -11.41 1.31
N ASP A 34 3.00 -10.66 0.24
CA ASP A 34 3.09 -11.16 -1.13
C ASP A 34 4.53 -11.46 -1.59
N GLY A 35 5.51 -11.36 -0.67
CA GLY A 35 6.92 -11.51 -0.96
C GLY A 35 7.59 -10.26 -1.56
N SER A 36 6.83 -9.17 -1.72
CA SER A 36 7.33 -7.91 -2.27
C SER A 36 8.41 -7.26 -1.38
N PRO A 37 9.23 -6.36 -1.93
CA PRO A 37 10.12 -5.50 -1.16
C PRO A 37 9.38 -4.70 -0.09
N GLU A 38 8.20 -4.19 -0.42
CA GLU A 38 7.30 -3.47 0.47
C GLU A 38 6.88 -4.32 1.66
N ALA A 39 6.45 -5.56 1.42
CA ALA A 39 6.05 -6.47 2.48
C ALA A 39 7.19 -6.81 3.42
N ARG A 40 8.40 -7.01 2.89
CA ARG A 40 9.62 -7.24 3.70
C ARG A 40 9.96 -6.03 4.56
N LEU A 41 9.94 -4.83 3.98
CA LEU A 41 10.24 -3.57 4.68
C LEU A 41 9.20 -3.29 5.78
N ALA A 42 7.91 -3.47 5.48
CA ALA A 42 6.85 -3.30 6.46
C ALA A 42 6.97 -4.33 7.60
N ALA A 43 7.30 -5.58 7.31
CA ALA A 43 7.52 -6.62 8.32
C ALA A 43 8.70 -6.27 9.25
N GLU A 44 9.82 -5.80 8.68
CA GLU A 44 10.99 -5.38 9.44
C GLU A 44 10.64 -4.23 10.39
N TRP A 45 9.98 -3.19 9.90
CA TRP A 45 9.66 -2.02 10.72
C TRP A 45 8.59 -2.30 11.77
N CYS A 46 7.56 -3.09 11.44
CA CYS A 46 6.57 -3.55 12.41
C CYS A 46 7.23 -4.45 13.47
N GLY A 47 8.15 -5.35 13.06
CA GLY A 47 8.89 -6.22 13.97
C GLY A 47 9.82 -5.45 14.91
N ALA A 48 10.51 -4.43 14.39
CA ALA A 48 11.34 -3.55 15.23
C ALA A 48 10.51 -2.74 16.24
N ALA A 49 9.26 -2.40 15.90
CA ALA A 49 8.38 -1.61 16.76
C ALA A 49 7.68 -2.45 17.84
N LEU A 50 7.21 -3.64 17.49
CA LEU A 50 6.32 -4.46 18.33
C LEU A 50 7.00 -5.68 18.96
N GLY A 51 8.12 -6.11 18.40
CA GLY A 51 8.69 -7.44 18.56
C GLY A 51 8.24 -8.37 17.41
N PRO A 52 9.16 -9.21 16.87
CA PRO A 52 8.87 -10.07 15.71
C PRO A 52 7.75 -11.08 15.98
N GLU A 53 7.56 -11.50 17.21
CA GLU A 53 6.52 -12.43 17.66
C GLU A 53 5.09 -11.83 17.57
N ARG A 54 4.98 -10.52 17.47
CA ARG A 54 3.70 -9.80 17.32
C ARG A 54 3.39 -9.41 15.87
N VAL A 55 4.21 -9.85 14.91
CA VAL A 55 4.00 -9.62 13.47
C VAL A 55 3.73 -10.95 12.77
N PHE A 56 2.48 -11.17 12.42
CA PHE A 56 2.00 -12.39 11.77
C PHE A 56 1.94 -12.16 10.26
N ARG A 57 2.89 -12.75 9.52
CA ARG A 57 2.93 -12.62 8.06
C ARG A 57 2.01 -13.65 7.42
N VAL A 58 1.14 -13.21 6.52
CA VAL A 58 0.19 -14.06 5.78
C VAL A 58 0.57 -14.03 4.31
N ALA A 59 1.09 -15.14 3.82
CA ALA A 59 1.41 -15.33 2.40
C ALA A 59 0.12 -15.51 1.58
N PRO A 60 0.15 -15.20 0.27
CA PRO A 60 -0.94 -15.54 -0.63
C PRO A 60 -1.23 -17.05 -0.59
N PRO A 61 -2.49 -17.47 -0.59
CA PRO A 61 -2.83 -18.87 -0.63
C PRO A 61 -2.31 -19.50 -1.94
N PRO A 62 -1.89 -20.78 -1.92
CA PRO A 62 -1.48 -21.49 -3.12
C PRO A 62 -2.60 -21.48 -4.18
N THR A 63 -2.23 -21.42 -5.46
CA THR A 63 -3.19 -21.39 -6.58
C THR A 63 -4.21 -22.53 -6.50
N SER A 64 -3.77 -23.73 -6.14
CA SER A 64 -4.65 -24.90 -5.94
C SER A 64 -5.69 -24.70 -4.86
N ALA A 65 -5.34 -24.01 -3.75
CA ALA A 65 -6.31 -23.69 -2.69
C ALA A 65 -7.30 -22.62 -3.18
N VAL A 66 -6.84 -21.63 -3.95
CA VAL A 66 -7.69 -20.63 -4.60
C VAL A 66 -8.69 -21.30 -5.54
N GLU A 67 -8.23 -22.19 -6.41
CA GLU A 67 -9.07 -22.95 -7.34
C GLU A 67 -10.09 -23.81 -6.63
N ALA A 68 -9.70 -24.50 -5.55
CA ALA A 68 -10.62 -25.30 -4.75
C ALA A 68 -11.74 -24.47 -4.10
N VAL A 69 -11.40 -23.31 -3.53
CA VAL A 69 -12.40 -22.40 -2.95
C VAL A 69 -13.33 -21.85 -4.02
N LEU A 70 -12.79 -21.46 -5.18
CA LEU A 70 -13.59 -20.95 -6.30
C LEU A 70 -14.51 -22.04 -6.88
N ALA A 71 -14.01 -23.27 -7.01
CA ALA A 71 -14.82 -24.40 -7.47
C ALA A 71 -15.98 -24.70 -6.50
N ALA A 72 -15.72 -24.70 -5.19
CA ALA A 72 -16.75 -24.88 -4.17
C ALA A 72 -17.79 -23.75 -4.19
N ALA A 73 -17.36 -22.50 -4.33
CA ALA A 73 -18.23 -21.34 -4.41
C ALA A 73 -19.13 -21.38 -5.67
N ARG A 74 -18.57 -21.76 -6.84
CA ARG A 74 -19.29 -21.86 -8.11
C ARG A 74 -20.31 -23.01 -8.12
N GLY A 75 -20.05 -24.09 -7.39
CA GLY A 75 -20.97 -25.22 -7.27
C GLY A 75 -22.27 -24.90 -6.51
N GLY A 76 -22.28 -23.80 -5.72
CA GLY A 76 -23.43 -23.44 -4.89
C GLY A 76 -24.19 -22.18 -5.35
N VAL A 77 -23.63 -21.31 -6.16
CA VAL A 77 -24.25 -19.99 -6.51
C VAL A 77 -24.07 -19.69 -8.00
N ARG A 78 -25.17 -19.64 -8.75
CA ARG A 78 -25.17 -19.13 -10.13
C ARG A 78 -24.83 -17.64 -10.10
N GLY A 79 -23.77 -17.22 -10.82
CA GLY A 79 -23.39 -15.81 -10.94
C GLY A 79 -22.51 -15.30 -9.79
N ALA A 80 -21.84 -16.17 -9.04
CA ALA A 80 -20.83 -15.73 -8.07
C ALA A 80 -19.76 -14.87 -8.77
N PRO A 81 -19.41 -13.70 -8.19
CA PRO A 81 -18.36 -12.83 -8.75
C PRO A 81 -17.02 -13.60 -8.81
N GLU A 82 -16.20 -13.29 -9.80
CA GLU A 82 -14.84 -13.80 -9.86
C GLU A 82 -14.04 -13.22 -8.69
N VAL A 83 -13.77 -14.06 -7.68
CA VAL A 83 -12.90 -13.70 -6.57
C VAL A 83 -11.46 -13.95 -7.00
N GLY A 84 -10.67 -12.90 -7.12
CA GLY A 84 -9.25 -12.99 -7.49
C GLY A 84 -8.36 -13.47 -6.33
N ALA A 85 -7.15 -13.91 -6.66
CA ALA A 85 -6.15 -14.35 -5.66
C ALA A 85 -5.86 -13.26 -4.61
N ALA A 86 -5.80 -12.00 -5.01
CA ALA A 86 -5.58 -10.87 -4.10
C ALA A 86 -6.73 -10.70 -3.09
N GLU A 87 -7.98 -10.93 -3.52
CA GLU A 87 -9.15 -10.85 -2.62
C GLU A 87 -9.15 -12.01 -1.63
N LEU A 88 -8.81 -13.21 -2.06
CA LEU A 88 -8.65 -14.37 -1.17
C LEU A 88 -7.51 -14.13 -0.18
N HIS A 89 -6.36 -13.61 -0.61
CA HIS A 89 -5.27 -13.24 0.28
C HIS A 89 -5.74 -12.27 1.37
N ARG A 90 -6.49 -11.22 0.99
CA ARG A 90 -7.09 -10.30 1.97
C ARG A 90 -8.08 -10.97 2.91
N LEU A 91 -8.91 -11.88 2.41
CA LEU A 91 -9.85 -12.63 3.24
C LEU A 91 -9.11 -13.48 4.28
N PHE A 92 -8.07 -14.21 3.89
CA PHE A 92 -7.22 -14.96 4.82
C PHE A 92 -6.57 -14.05 5.85
N GLY A 93 -6.05 -12.90 5.43
CA GLY A 93 -5.50 -11.89 6.35
C GLY A 93 -6.52 -11.43 7.39
N ARG A 94 -7.76 -11.16 6.99
CA ARG A 94 -8.85 -10.77 7.90
C ARG A 94 -9.21 -11.87 8.89
N LEU A 95 -9.28 -13.10 8.43
CA LEU A 95 -9.55 -14.25 9.31
C LEU A 95 -8.44 -14.42 10.36
N MET A 96 -7.18 -14.36 9.94
CA MET A 96 -6.04 -14.41 10.83
C MET A 96 -6.00 -13.22 11.81
N ALA A 97 -6.34 -12.04 11.35
CA ALA A 97 -6.40 -10.85 12.21
C ALA A 97 -7.48 -10.99 13.28
N ALA A 98 -8.64 -11.52 12.92
CA ALA A 98 -9.72 -11.79 13.89
C ALA A 98 -9.32 -12.87 14.89
N GLU A 99 -8.74 -14.00 14.45
CA GLU A 99 -8.28 -15.09 15.31
C GLU A 99 -7.21 -14.65 16.30
N ARG A 100 -6.24 -13.84 15.83
CA ARG A 100 -5.12 -13.34 16.63
C ARG A 100 -5.45 -12.09 17.42
N LYS A 101 -6.65 -11.53 17.27
CA LYS A 101 -7.02 -10.22 17.82
C LYS A 101 -6.00 -9.14 17.46
N ALA A 102 -5.57 -9.14 16.20
CA ALA A 102 -4.52 -8.27 15.67
C ALA A 102 -5.08 -7.30 14.63
N LEU A 103 -4.37 -6.20 14.37
CA LEU A 103 -4.69 -5.29 13.27
C LEU A 103 -4.22 -5.89 11.94
N LEU A 104 -5.07 -5.80 10.91
CA LEU A 104 -4.64 -6.13 9.55
C LEU A 104 -3.88 -4.95 8.94
N ALA A 105 -2.71 -5.22 8.37
CA ALA A 105 -1.88 -4.25 7.67
C ALA A 105 -1.63 -4.67 6.22
N HIS A 106 -1.57 -3.68 5.33
CA HIS A 106 -1.21 -3.86 3.93
C HIS A 106 0.07 -3.07 3.61
N PRO A 107 1.04 -3.64 2.88
CA PRO A 107 2.33 -3.00 2.62
C PRO A 107 2.32 -1.96 1.48
N ALA A 108 1.15 -1.57 0.95
CA ALA A 108 1.07 -0.63 -0.15
C ALA A 108 1.77 0.69 0.17
N ASN A 109 2.56 1.17 -0.78
CA ASN A 109 3.21 2.48 -0.76
C ASN A 109 2.29 3.59 -1.32
N LYS A 110 2.67 4.85 -1.13
CA LYS A 110 1.88 6.03 -1.53
C LYS A 110 1.59 6.07 -3.03
N THR A 111 2.56 5.72 -3.86
CA THR A 111 2.40 5.72 -5.33
C THR A 111 1.33 4.71 -5.75
N ALA A 112 1.37 3.49 -5.19
CA ALA A 112 0.35 2.48 -5.45
C ALA A 112 -1.03 2.93 -4.96
N LEU A 113 -1.12 3.53 -3.76
CA LEU A 113 -2.38 4.05 -3.22
C LEU A 113 -2.97 5.20 -4.04
N LEU A 114 -2.12 5.99 -4.69
CA LEU A 114 -2.55 7.11 -5.54
C LEU A 114 -3.03 6.66 -6.92
N LEU A 115 -2.37 5.67 -7.52
CA LEU A 115 -2.52 5.37 -8.94
C LEU A 115 -3.18 4.02 -9.24
N ALA A 116 -3.25 3.09 -8.26
CA ALA A 116 -3.95 1.83 -8.47
C ALA A 116 -5.46 2.03 -8.54
N ALA A 117 -6.12 1.27 -9.39
CA ALA A 117 -7.58 1.29 -9.55
C ALA A 117 -8.30 0.81 -8.28
N ALA A 118 -7.68 -0.08 -7.50
CA ALA A 118 -8.21 -0.60 -6.25
C ALA A 118 -7.28 -0.24 -5.09
N VAL A 119 -7.84 0.45 -4.10
CA VAL A 119 -7.14 0.81 -2.86
C VAL A 119 -7.48 -0.22 -1.78
N PRO A 120 -6.47 -0.77 -1.08
CA PRO A 120 -6.71 -1.68 0.02
C PRO A 120 -7.51 -1.03 1.15
N PRO A 121 -8.60 -1.65 1.63
CA PRO A 121 -9.40 -1.11 2.73
C PRO A 121 -8.88 -1.52 4.12
N GLU A 122 -7.63 -1.93 4.22
CA GLU A 122 -7.03 -2.40 5.46
C GLU A 122 -6.83 -1.24 6.44
N PRO A 123 -7.00 -1.51 7.77
CA PRO A 123 -6.97 -0.45 8.78
C PRO A 123 -5.59 0.17 9.01
N LEU A 124 -4.50 -0.50 8.60
CA LEU A 124 -3.14 -0.01 8.80
C LEU A 124 -2.32 -0.13 7.52
N LEU A 125 -1.67 0.95 7.11
CA LEU A 125 -0.83 1.05 5.91
C LEU A 125 0.56 1.60 6.31
N PRO A 126 1.48 0.75 6.80
CA PRO A 126 2.76 1.20 7.37
C PRO A 126 3.62 2.03 6.40
N LEU A 127 3.56 1.73 5.10
CA LEU A 127 4.32 2.41 4.06
C LEU A 127 3.49 3.43 3.26
N GLY A 128 2.23 3.67 3.65
CA GLY A 128 1.26 4.43 2.85
C GLY A 128 1.61 5.89 2.59
N ASP A 129 2.59 6.47 3.28
CA ASP A 129 3.09 7.84 3.02
C ASP A 129 4.48 7.87 2.37
N LEU A 130 5.06 6.70 2.07
CA LEU A 130 6.30 6.59 1.29
C LEU A 130 5.99 6.41 -0.20
N TYR A 131 6.62 7.19 -1.04
CA TYR A 131 6.59 6.98 -2.48
C TYR A 131 7.35 5.72 -2.88
N ALA A 132 7.02 5.12 -4.02
CA ALA A 132 7.67 3.90 -4.50
C ALA A 132 9.18 4.09 -4.71
N SER A 133 9.63 5.24 -5.19
CA SER A 133 11.03 5.60 -5.29
C SER A 133 11.75 5.71 -3.94
N GLU A 134 11.04 6.03 -2.87
CA GLU A 134 11.60 6.03 -1.51
C GLU A 134 11.71 4.60 -0.97
N VAL A 135 10.72 3.74 -1.24
CA VAL A 135 10.78 2.31 -0.94
C VAL A 135 11.95 1.65 -1.68
N GLU A 136 12.14 1.94 -2.97
CA GLU A 136 13.26 1.44 -3.74
C GLU A 136 14.61 1.78 -3.10
N ARG A 137 14.77 3.03 -2.65
CA ARG A 137 15.99 3.47 -1.96
C ARG A 137 16.20 2.82 -0.59
N LEU A 138 15.15 2.37 0.07
CA LEU A 138 15.20 1.72 1.38
C LEU A 138 15.39 0.21 1.29
N ALA A 139 14.67 -0.43 0.37
CA ALA A 139 14.59 -1.89 0.23
C ALA A 139 15.47 -2.43 -0.92
N GLY A 140 16.08 -1.55 -1.73
CA GLY A 140 16.88 -1.91 -2.91
C GLY A 140 16.06 -2.24 -4.15
N SER A 141 14.74 -2.31 -4.04
CA SER A 141 13.79 -2.54 -5.13
C SER A 141 12.39 -2.14 -4.69
N TRP A 142 11.47 -2.07 -5.63
CA TRP A 142 10.05 -1.82 -5.39
C TRP A 142 9.19 -2.74 -6.24
N SER A 143 7.93 -2.88 -5.87
CA SER A 143 6.92 -3.57 -6.67
C SER A 143 5.64 -2.74 -6.74
N ALA A 144 4.83 -2.99 -7.75
CA ALA A 144 3.56 -2.31 -7.91
C ALA A 144 2.54 -3.20 -8.62
N PRO A 145 1.24 -2.88 -8.49
CA PRO A 145 0.22 -3.38 -9.39
C PRO A 145 0.61 -3.12 -10.85
N PRO A 146 0.26 -4.01 -11.80
CA PRO A 146 0.66 -3.89 -13.21
C PRO A 146 0.33 -2.54 -13.84
N GLU A 147 -0.81 -1.95 -13.50
CA GLU A 147 -1.23 -0.63 -13.97
C GLU A 147 -0.30 0.49 -13.50
N VAL A 148 0.21 0.41 -12.27
CA VAL A 148 1.14 1.41 -11.72
C VAL A 148 2.53 1.24 -12.33
N ALA A 149 2.97 -0.02 -12.54
CA ALA A 149 4.21 -0.31 -13.24
C ALA A 149 4.19 0.25 -14.68
N ALA A 150 3.09 0.03 -15.41
CA ALA A 150 2.91 0.59 -16.75
C ALA A 150 2.95 2.13 -16.76
N LEU A 151 2.39 2.79 -15.75
CA LEU A 151 2.48 4.25 -15.62
C LEU A 151 3.91 4.72 -15.35
N ALA A 152 4.68 3.99 -14.54
CA ALA A 152 6.09 4.30 -14.30
C ALA A 152 6.92 4.14 -15.60
N ASP A 153 6.67 3.10 -16.38
CA ASP A 153 7.33 2.90 -17.68
C ASP A 153 7.00 4.05 -18.66
N LEU A 154 5.73 4.41 -18.77
CA LEU A 154 5.29 5.55 -19.59
C LEU A 154 5.91 6.88 -19.12
N ALA A 155 6.13 7.05 -17.84
CA ALA A 155 6.75 8.25 -17.27
C ALA A 155 8.28 8.32 -17.52
N GLY A 156 8.90 7.21 -17.88
CA GLY A 156 10.35 7.07 -18.02
C GLY A 156 11.06 6.73 -16.70
N GLY A 157 10.36 6.04 -15.81
CA GLY A 157 10.84 5.51 -14.53
C GLY A 157 10.08 6.02 -13.31
N ILE A 158 10.20 5.26 -12.23
CA ILE A 158 9.48 5.54 -10.97
C ILE A 158 9.90 6.86 -10.32
N ASP A 159 11.18 7.21 -10.35
CA ASP A 159 11.67 8.48 -9.79
C ASP A 159 11.04 9.69 -10.47
N ARG A 160 10.86 9.61 -11.79
CA ARG A 160 10.26 10.70 -12.56
C ARG A 160 8.76 10.80 -12.31
N LEU A 161 8.08 9.66 -12.21
CA LEU A 161 6.68 9.59 -11.87
C LEU A 161 6.42 10.18 -10.48
N ASP A 162 7.17 9.72 -9.47
CA ASP A 162 7.02 10.19 -8.09
C ASP A 162 7.39 11.66 -7.93
N ALA A 163 8.43 12.15 -8.62
CA ALA A 163 8.78 13.57 -8.61
C ALA A 163 7.61 14.44 -9.11
N ALA A 164 6.92 14.01 -10.17
CA ALA A 164 5.76 14.72 -10.70
C ALA A 164 4.56 14.66 -9.73
N LEU A 165 4.32 13.53 -9.08
CA LEU A 165 3.29 13.38 -8.05
C LEU A 165 3.57 14.26 -6.83
N ILE A 166 4.81 14.32 -6.35
CA ILE A 166 5.23 15.20 -5.24
C ILE A 166 4.96 16.68 -5.59
N GLU A 167 5.34 17.11 -6.79
CA GLU A 167 5.08 18.48 -7.23
C GLU A 167 3.58 18.80 -7.27
N HIS A 168 2.77 17.88 -7.79
CA HIS A 168 1.34 18.10 -7.90
C HIS A 168 0.63 18.02 -6.55
N LEU A 169 0.86 16.93 -5.81
CA LEU A 169 0.06 16.58 -4.64
C LEU A 169 0.63 17.18 -3.36
N ASP A 170 1.92 17.01 -3.08
CA ASP A 170 2.52 17.48 -1.83
C ASP A 170 2.80 18.99 -1.87
N ARG A 171 3.28 19.50 -3.02
CA ARG A 171 3.59 20.94 -3.21
C ARG A 171 2.44 21.75 -3.78
N ARG A 172 1.30 21.11 -4.05
CA ARG A 172 0.05 21.73 -4.55
C ARG A 172 0.23 22.53 -5.85
N ARG A 173 1.17 22.12 -6.69
CA ARG A 173 1.31 22.76 -8.00
C ARG A 173 0.16 22.35 -8.93
N PRO A 174 -0.35 23.25 -9.77
CA PRO A 174 -1.33 22.87 -10.78
C PRO A 174 -0.85 21.67 -11.61
N ALA A 175 -1.75 20.74 -11.93
CA ALA A 175 -1.39 19.50 -12.61
C ALA A 175 -0.64 19.72 -13.92
N GLU A 176 -1.05 20.73 -14.71
CA GLU A 176 -0.38 21.12 -15.96
C GLU A 176 1.11 21.44 -15.76
N ALA A 177 1.44 22.18 -14.70
CA ALA A 177 2.81 22.56 -14.40
C ALA A 177 3.61 21.44 -13.74
N ALA A 178 2.98 20.71 -12.80
CA ALA A 178 3.63 19.64 -12.04
C ALA A 178 3.97 18.43 -12.93
N LEU A 179 3.04 18.06 -13.81
CA LEU A 179 3.18 16.91 -14.71
C LEU A 179 3.84 17.26 -16.04
N ALA A 180 4.24 18.53 -16.27
CA ALA A 180 4.84 18.97 -17.53
C ALA A 180 6.12 18.21 -17.91
N SER A 181 6.85 17.72 -16.91
CA SER A 181 8.05 16.89 -17.12
C SER A 181 7.76 15.49 -17.68
N LEU A 182 6.53 15.01 -17.57
CA LEU A 182 6.12 13.69 -18.05
C LEU A 182 5.78 13.75 -19.56
N PRO A 183 5.99 12.64 -20.29
CA PRO A 183 5.47 12.50 -21.66
C PRO A 183 3.95 12.71 -21.70
N PRO A 184 3.38 13.24 -22.81
CA PRO A 184 1.94 13.55 -22.89
C PRO A 184 1.02 12.38 -22.57
N ALA A 185 1.37 11.15 -23.04
CA ALA A 185 0.61 9.94 -22.75
C ALA A 185 0.63 9.58 -21.25
N ALA A 186 1.80 9.66 -20.60
CA ALA A 186 1.94 9.44 -19.16
C ALA A 186 1.15 10.46 -18.36
N ARG A 187 1.19 11.73 -18.74
CA ARG A 187 0.43 12.80 -18.09
C ARG A 187 -1.06 12.53 -18.11
N ALA A 188 -1.62 12.20 -19.27
CA ALA A 188 -3.04 11.88 -19.40
C ALA A 188 -3.44 10.67 -18.55
N ALA A 189 -2.64 9.61 -18.60
CA ALA A 189 -2.90 8.39 -17.84
C ALA A 189 -2.78 8.58 -16.31
N VAL A 190 -1.83 9.40 -15.84
CA VAL A 190 -1.70 9.74 -14.41
C VAL A 190 -2.90 10.54 -13.92
N LEU A 191 -3.38 11.52 -14.70
CA LEU A 191 -4.57 12.29 -14.33
C LEU A 191 -5.82 11.42 -14.26
N ASP A 192 -6.00 10.53 -15.23
CA ASP A 192 -7.10 9.56 -15.24
C ASP A 192 -7.05 8.63 -14.02
N ALA A 193 -5.88 8.09 -13.70
CA ALA A 193 -5.68 7.24 -12.52
C ALA A 193 -5.96 7.97 -11.20
N LEU A 194 -5.52 9.23 -11.08
CA LEU A 194 -5.80 10.07 -9.92
C LEU A 194 -7.30 10.35 -9.75
N GLU A 195 -8.03 10.60 -10.82
CA GLU A 195 -9.48 10.85 -10.75
C GLU A 195 -10.24 9.55 -10.47
N THR A 196 -9.93 8.47 -11.18
CA THR A 196 -10.58 7.16 -11.00
C THR A 196 -10.45 6.65 -9.56
N GLY A 197 -9.26 6.73 -8.96
CA GLY A 197 -9.01 6.30 -7.58
C GLY A 197 -9.55 7.24 -6.48
N ARG A 198 -10.08 8.42 -6.83
CA ARG A 198 -10.45 9.47 -5.87
C ARG A 198 -11.40 8.99 -4.76
N PHE A 199 -12.45 8.25 -5.13
CA PHE A 199 -13.43 7.78 -4.16
C PHE A 199 -12.92 6.60 -3.32
N ALA A 200 -12.10 5.72 -3.90
CA ALA A 200 -11.50 4.60 -3.18
C ALA A 200 -10.56 5.10 -2.07
N ARG A 201 -9.78 6.15 -2.35
CA ARG A 201 -8.85 6.76 -1.37
C ARG A 201 -9.52 7.38 -0.14
N ARG A 202 -10.81 7.70 -0.18
CA ARG A 202 -11.56 8.17 0.99
C ARG A 202 -11.73 7.12 2.09
N ARG A 203 -11.43 5.85 1.81
CA ARG A 203 -11.55 4.72 2.74
C ARG A 203 -10.19 4.16 3.17
N ILE A 204 -9.12 4.92 2.95
CA ILE A 204 -7.77 4.54 3.37
C ILE A 204 -7.73 4.49 4.90
N GLY A 205 -7.08 3.45 5.43
CA GLY A 205 -6.83 3.27 6.85
C GLY A 205 -5.76 4.22 7.39
N LEU A 206 -5.26 3.92 8.57
CA LEU A 206 -4.21 4.70 9.24
C LEU A 206 -2.90 4.63 8.46
N VAL A 207 -2.36 5.80 8.11
CA VAL A 207 -1.09 5.99 7.41
C VAL A 207 -0.16 6.81 8.32
N PRO A 208 1.08 6.37 8.60
CA PRO A 208 2.07 7.19 9.29
C PRO A 208 2.38 8.47 8.52
N LYS A 209 2.31 9.62 9.16
CA LYS A 209 2.57 10.90 8.51
C LYS A 209 4.08 11.17 8.42
N LEU A 210 4.65 11.04 7.23
CA LEU A 210 6.07 11.23 6.93
C LEU A 210 6.31 12.43 6.01
N THR A 211 5.35 12.74 5.15
CA THR A 211 5.41 13.85 4.19
C THR A 211 4.54 15.02 4.62
N THR A 212 4.57 16.10 3.87
CA THR A 212 3.75 17.29 4.13
C THR A 212 2.26 17.02 3.96
N ARG A 213 1.89 16.02 3.15
CA ARG A 213 0.51 15.62 2.90
C ARG A 213 0.35 14.10 2.91
N THR A 214 -0.41 13.62 3.87
CA THR A 214 -0.69 12.20 4.07
C THR A 214 -2.06 11.84 3.52
N LEU A 215 -2.14 10.70 2.82
CA LEU A 215 -3.41 10.13 2.38
C LEU A 215 -4.35 9.89 3.57
N GLY A 216 -5.64 10.18 3.39
CA GLY A 216 -6.64 10.01 4.43
C GLY A 216 -6.75 11.18 5.42
N VAL A 217 -5.75 12.06 5.51
CA VAL A 217 -5.75 13.23 6.39
C VAL A 217 -5.82 14.53 5.59
N ASP A 218 -4.92 14.71 4.63
CA ASP A 218 -4.71 16.00 3.95
C ASP A 218 -5.36 16.10 2.56
N TYR A 219 -5.78 14.97 1.96
CA TYR A 219 -6.32 14.93 0.60
C TYR A 219 -7.84 15.08 0.52
N PHE A 220 -8.53 15.05 1.67
CA PHE A 220 -10.00 15.02 1.73
C PHE A 220 -10.57 16.05 2.73
N ALA A 221 -9.72 16.93 3.25
CA ALA A 221 -10.14 18.07 4.06
C ALA A 221 -10.63 19.21 3.17
#